data_19b9a8368faafe51c6337baf57fc26e6
#
_entry.id   19b9a8368faafe51c6337baf57fc26e6
#
_cell.length_a   1.000
_cell.length_b   1.000
_cell.length_c   1.000
_cell.angle_alpha   90.00
_cell.angle_beta   90.00
_cell.angle_gamma   90.00
#
_symmetry.space_group_name_H-M   'P 1'
#
loop_
_entity.id
_entity.type
_entity.pdbx_description
1 polymer ?
#
loop_
_entity_poly.entity_id
_entity_poly.type
_entity_poly.pdbx_seq_one_letter_code
_entity_poly.pdbx_strand_id
1 'polypeptide(L)'
;MEKIQEIADKVSYAMCANIEDPEVIKSLGARNLDGAVIAISENFGTSIMATIMAKEIGIPYVLAKAQSSLHATVLKKVGADAVVHPEKEMGRRIARTMVSGNFADWIELSPDYSLVEIEIPDEWIGKRLVDLQIREKYGINVVGTIENGVVDVTINPQRPFNKNLIVILIGSNEALQKLKKE
;
A
#
# COMPACT_ATOMS: atom_id res chain seq x y z
N MET A 1 5.30 20.44 20.11
CA MET A 1 5.32 19.81 21.47
C MET A 1 4.23 18.73 21.57
N GLU A 2 2.98 19.04 21.25
CA GLU A 2 1.84 18.11 21.34
C GLU A 2 2.06 16.77 20.58
N LYS A 3 2.45 16.81 19.30
CA LYS A 3 2.76 15.61 18.49
C LYS A 3 3.85 14.71 19.07
N ILE A 4 4.81 15.29 19.80
CA ILE A 4 5.88 14.52 20.43
C ILE A 4 5.35 13.76 21.65
N GLN A 5 4.48 14.39 22.43
CA GLN A 5 3.84 13.75 23.58
C GLN A 5 2.95 12.57 23.14
N GLU A 6 2.22 12.71 22.01
CA GLU A 6 1.36 11.65 21.48
C GLU A 6 2.11 10.36 21.07
N ILE A 7 3.37 10.48 20.68
CA ILE A 7 4.17 9.34 20.22
C ILE A 7 5.22 8.87 21.23
N ALA A 8 5.48 9.67 22.30
CA ALA A 8 6.55 9.38 23.26
C ALA A 8 6.43 8.00 23.90
N ASP A 9 5.20 7.56 24.21
CA ASP A 9 4.94 6.25 24.82
C ASP A 9 4.97 5.08 23.81
N LYS A 10 5.08 5.39 22.50
CA LYS A 10 5.04 4.40 21.42
C LYS A 10 6.39 4.16 20.77
N VAL A 11 7.39 4.98 21.08
CA VAL A 11 8.74 4.94 20.50
C VAL A 11 9.80 4.94 21.58
N SER A 12 10.99 4.44 21.27
CA SER A 12 12.11 4.42 22.22
C SER A 12 12.61 5.81 22.58
N TYR A 13 12.51 6.77 21.65
CA TYR A 13 12.91 8.15 21.87
C TYR A 13 12.15 9.08 20.92
N ALA A 14 11.67 10.19 21.43
CA ALA A 14 10.99 11.25 20.69
C ALA A 14 11.56 12.61 21.05
N MET A 15 11.92 13.43 20.06
CA MET A 15 12.44 14.78 20.30
C MET A 15 11.93 15.75 19.24
N CYS A 16 11.90 17.04 19.61
CA CYS A 16 11.70 18.15 18.69
C CYS A 16 13.06 18.79 18.41
N ALA A 17 13.48 18.79 17.17
CA ALA A 17 14.76 19.37 16.80
C ALA A 17 14.74 19.90 15.36
N ASN A 18 15.64 20.82 15.06
CA ASN A 18 15.89 21.27 13.69
C ASN A 18 16.81 20.26 13.00
N ILE A 19 16.30 19.53 12.01
CA ILE A 19 17.05 18.53 11.25
C ILE A 19 18.18 19.18 10.38
N GLU A 20 18.10 20.48 10.13
CA GLU A 20 19.13 21.21 9.39
C GLU A 20 20.39 21.51 10.25
N ASP A 21 20.31 21.27 11.55
CA ASP A 21 21.45 21.37 12.47
C ASP A 21 22.22 20.04 12.49
N PRO A 22 23.47 20.00 11.97
CA PRO A 22 24.27 18.78 11.92
C PRO A 22 24.55 18.15 13.29
N GLU A 23 24.59 18.94 14.35
CA GLU A 23 24.86 18.45 15.70
C GLU A 23 23.66 17.65 16.25
N VAL A 24 22.46 18.00 15.84
CA VAL A 24 21.23 17.25 16.21
C VAL A 24 21.32 15.82 15.71
N ILE A 25 21.66 15.62 14.42
CA ILE A 25 21.73 14.28 13.83
C ILE A 25 22.86 13.45 14.45
N LYS A 26 24.01 14.08 14.73
CA LYS A 26 25.12 13.41 15.43
C LYS A 26 24.70 12.96 16.84
N SER A 27 23.94 13.81 17.55
CA SER A 27 23.48 13.52 18.92
C SER A 27 22.50 12.36 19.01
N LEU A 28 21.78 12.05 17.91
CA LEU A 28 20.82 10.95 17.86
C LEU A 28 21.45 9.55 17.81
N GLY A 29 22.80 9.45 17.77
CA GLY A 29 23.46 8.16 17.59
C GLY A 29 23.14 7.47 16.26
N ALA A 30 22.82 8.27 15.25
CA ALA A 30 22.26 7.81 13.97
C ALA A 30 23.16 6.82 13.20
N ARG A 31 24.45 6.72 13.55
CA ARG A 31 25.37 5.69 12.99
C ARG A 31 24.98 4.24 13.31
N ASN A 32 24.16 4.03 14.32
CA ASN A 32 23.71 2.70 14.76
C ASN A 32 22.29 2.36 14.27
N LEU A 33 21.72 3.19 13.38
CA LEU A 33 20.39 2.95 12.84
C LEU A 33 20.48 2.07 11.59
N ASP A 34 19.60 1.07 11.50
CA ASP A 34 19.47 0.19 10.34
C ASP A 34 18.76 0.88 9.18
N GLY A 35 17.96 1.90 9.45
CA GLY A 35 17.25 2.67 8.43
C GLY A 35 16.67 3.98 8.95
N ALA A 36 16.31 4.85 8.01
CA ALA A 36 15.62 6.10 8.29
C ALA A 36 14.42 6.30 7.36
N VAL A 37 13.37 6.90 7.90
CA VAL A 37 12.21 7.34 7.12
C VAL A 37 12.13 8.87 7.16
N ILE A 38 12.31 9.51 6.01
CA ILE A 38 12.20 10.95 5.84
C ILE A 38 10.78 11.29 5.38
N ALA A 39 9.92 11.66 6.33
CA ALA A 39 8.50 11.93 6.09
C ALA A 39 8.16 13.42 6.12
N ILE A 40 9.08 14.29 5.71
CA ILE A 40 8.92 15.75 5.67
C ILE A 40 8.11 16.11 4.43
N SER A 41 6.89 16.66 4.64
CA SER A 41 5.95 16.94 3.56
C SER A 41 5.88 18.43 3.17
N GLU A 42 6.14 19.35 4.09
CA GLU A 42 5.88 20.78 3.88
C GLU A 42 7.07 21.56 3.31
N ASN A 43 8.28 21.02 3.46
CA ASN A 43 9.51 21.70 3.02
C ASN A 43 10.36 20.78 2.13
N PHE A 44 10.36 21.10 0.83
CA PHE A 44 11.14 20.38 -0.18
C PHE A 44 12.65 20.40 0.11
N GLY A 45 13.20 21.57 0.48
CA GLY A 45 14.62 21.72 0.78
C GLY A 45 15.03 20.91 2.00
N THR A 46 14.29 21.02 3.08
CA THR A 46 14.55 20.29 4.34
C THR A 46 14.48 18.78 4.12
N SER A 47 13.52 18.28 3.30
CA SER A 47 13.42 16.86 2.96
C SER A 47 14.68 16.35 2.22
N ILE A 48 15.20 17.14 1.27
CA ILE A 48 16.43 16.81 0.54
C ILE A 48 17.62 16.82 1.48
N MET A 49 17.79 17.87 2.28
CA MET A 49 18.88 17.98 3.23
C MET A 49 18.90 16.83 4.23
N ALA A 50 17.74 16.50 4.81
CA ALA A 50 17.59 15.35 5.72
C ALA A 50 18.01 14.03 5.07
N THR A 51 17.67 13.83 3.78
CA THR A 51 18.06 12.65 3.02
C THR A 51 19.57 12.57 2.81
N ILE A 52 20.19 13.68 2.40
CA ILE A 52 21.65 13.77 2.22
C ILE A 52 22.36 13.46 3.54
N MET A 53 21.97 14.13 4.62
CA MET A 53 22.57 13.96 5.93
C MET A 53 22.42 12.52 6.45
N ALA A 54 21.27 11.89 6.27
CA ALA A 54 21.07 10.50 6.65
C ALA A 54 22.04 9.55 5.92
N LYS A 55 22.30 9.79 4.64
CA LYS A 55 23.27 9.01 3.84
C LYS A 55 24.72 9.32 4.24
N GLU A 56 25.07 10.56 4.48
CA GLU A 56 26.43 10.97 4.86
C GLU A 56 26.86 10.39 6.22
N ILE A 57 25.95 10.27 7.17
CA ILE A 57 26.25 9.63 8.47
C ILE A 57 26.30 8.10 8.40
N GLY A 58 25.97 7.51 7.23
CA GLY A 58 26.13 6.09 6.96
C GLY A 58 24.89 5.25 7.26
N ILE A 59 23.68 5.83 7.35
CA ILE A 59 22.46 5.02 7.49
C ILE A 59 22.30 4.16 6.24
N PRO A 60 22.23 2.82 6.38
CA PRO A 60 22.28 1.92 5.22
C PRO A 60 21.03 2.03 4.34
N TYR A 61 19.84 2.23 4.91
CA TYR A 61 18.57 2.32 4.18
C TYR A 61 17.83 3.60 4.49
N VAL A 62 17.55 4.42 3.48
CA VAL A 62 16.81 5.68 3.60
C VAL A 62 15.58 5.64 2.69
N LEU A 63 14.39 5.61 3.31
CA LEU A 63 13.11 5.75 2.64
C LEU A 63 12.66 7.21 2.75
N ALA A 64 12.31 7.84 1.63
CA ALA A 64 11.85 9.23 1.62
C ALA A 64 10.45 9.37 1.04
N LYS A 65 9.63 10.23 1.64
CA LYS A 65 8.32 10.61 1.14
C LYS A 65 8.46 11.72 0.12
N ALA A 66 7.88 11.56 -1.08
CA ALA A 66 7.84 12.59 -2.11
C ALA A 66 6.43 13.15 -2.28
N GLN A 67 6.34 14.45 -2.57
CA GLN A 67 5.09 15.15 -2.88
C GLN A 67 4.80 15.22 -4.39
N SER A 68 5.84 15.09 -5.22
CA SER A 68 5.74 15.18 -6.68
C SER A 68 6.74 14.26 -7.36
N SER A 69 6.53 14.00 -8.65
CA SER A 69 7.47 13.18 -9.45
C SER A 69 8.86 13.82 -9.55
N LEU A 70 8.93 15.16 -9.59
CA LEU A 70 10.21 15.90 -9.57
C LEU A 70 10.90 15.70 -8.23
N HIS A 71 10.17 15.84 -7.11
CA HIS A 71 10.71 15.61 -5.77
C HIS A 71 11.25 14.18 -5.63
N ALA A 72 10.51 13.18 -6.09
CA ALA A 72 10.98 11.80 -6.09
C ALA A 72 12.28 11.60 -6.88
N THR A 73 12.39 12.25 -8.03
CA THR A 73 13.61 12.19 -8.85
C THR A 73 14.80 12.79 -8.12
N VAL A 74 14.63 13.92 -7.45
CA VAL A 74 15.68 14.55 -6.66
C VAL A 74 16.09 13.69 -5.48
N LEU A 75 15.11 13.20 -4.68
CA LEU A 75 15.38 12.35 -3.52
C LEU A 75 16.18 11.09 -3.90
N LYS A 76 15.83 10.44 -5.01
CA LYS A 76 16.62 9.30 -5.53
C LYS A 76 18.04 9.70 -5.90
N LYS A 77 18.22 10.85 -6.55
CA LYS A 77 19.55 11.34 -6.95
C LYS A 77 20.43 11.71 -5.77
N VAL A 78 19.86 12.18 -4.67
CA VAL A 78 20.62 12.51 -3.45
C VAL A 78 20.81 11.32 -2.51
N GLY A 79 20.40 10.11 -2.92
CA GLY A 79 20.76 8.87 -2.26
C GLY A 79 19.65 8.16 -1.49
N ALA A 80 18.37 8.58 -1.61
CA ALA A 80 17.28 7.79 -1.05
C ALA A 80 17.22 6.41 -1.73
N ASP A 81 17.25 5.33 -0.94
CA ASP A 81 17.16 3.95 -1.41
C ASP A 81 15.75 3.62 -1.93
N ALA A 82 14.74 4.18 -1.27
CA ALA A 82 13.34 4.09 -1.71
C ALA A 82 12.63 5.44 -1.60
N VAL A 83 11.70 5.68 -2.52
CA VAL A 83 10.85 6.87 -2.50
C VAL A 83 9.40 6.47 -2.69
N VAL A 84 8.54 6.94 -1.79
CA VAL A 84 7.10 6.65 -1.79
C VAL A 84 6.28 7.92 -2.00
N HIS A 85 5.10 7.76 -2.62
CA HIS A 85 4.09 8.79 -2.83
C HIS A 85 2.75 8.36 -2.21
N PRO A 86 2.60 8.35 -0.89
CA PRO A 86 1.43 7.77 -0.24
C PRO A 86 0.10 8.35 -0.72
N GLU A 87 0.03 9.66 -0.91
CA GLU A 87 -1.19 10.33 -1.35
C GLU A 87 -1.55 9.97 -2.80
N LYS A 88 -0.58 9.87 -3.68
CA LYS A 88 -0.78 9.48 -5.08
C LYS A 88 -1.20 8.02 -5.20
N GLU A 89 -0.58 7.15 -4.43
CA GLU A 89 -0.87 5.71 -4.40
C GLU A 89 -2.27 5.45 -3.84
N MET A 90 -2.59 6.09 -2.71
CA MET A 90 -3.92 6.00 -2.10
C MET A 90 -5.00 6.62 -2.99
N GLY A 91 -4.73 7.80 -3.60
CA GLY A 91 -5.66 8.43 -4.55
C GLY A 91 -5.94 7.56 -5.76
N ARG A 92 -4.91 6.87 -6.29
CA ARG A 92 -5.09 5.90 -7.38
C ARG A 92 -5.95 4.71 -6.95
N ARG A 93 -5.72 4.17 -5.76
CA ARG A 93 -6.50 3.06 -5.19
C ARG A 93 -7.97 3.45 -5.04
N ILE A 94 -8.24 4.61 -4.40
CA ILE A 94 -9.60 5.14 -4.23
C ILE A 94 -10.29 5.36 -5.58
N ALA A 95 -9.60 6.00 -6.54
CA ALA A 95 -10.16 6.25 -7.87
C ALA A 95 -10.53 4.94 -8.59
N ARG A 96 -9.68 3.92 -8.50
CA ARG A 96 -9.99 2.59 -9.06
C ARG A 96 -11.24 1.98 -8.41
N THR A 97 -11.32 2.00 -7.09
CA THR A 97 -12.51 1.51 -6.36
C THR A 97 -13.78 2.25 -6.79
N MET A 98 -13.73 3.59 -6.90
CA MET A 98 -14.89 4.40 -7.31
C MET A 98 -15.37 4.12 -8.73
N VAL A 99 -14.46 3.85 -9.68
CA VAL A 99 -14.83 3.55 -11.10
C VAL A 99 -15.11 2.08 -11.33
N SER A 100 -14.77 1.21 -10.40
CA SER A 100 -14.82 -0.24 -10.58
C SER A 100 -16.19 -0.87 -10.31
N GLY A 101 -17.19 -0.11 -9.86
CA GLY A 101 -18.55 -0.60 -9.62
C GLY A 101 -18.59 -1.64 -8.50
N ASN A 102 -18.57 -2.93 -8.82
CA ASN A 102 -18.70 -4.03 -7.87
C ASN A 102 -17.40 -4.39 -7.11
N PHE A 103 -16.30 -3.67 -7.35
CA PHE A 103 -15.04 -3.92 -6.64
C PHE A 103 -15.03 -3.14 -5.32
N ALA A 104 -15.00 -3.86 -4.20
CA ALA A 104 -14.86 -3.28 -2.87
C ALA A 104 -13.44 -2.76 -2.63
N ASP A 105 -12.42 -3.46 -3.14
CA ASP A 105 -11.03 -3.03 -3.11
C ASP A 105 -10.23 -3.53 -4.32
N TRP A 106 -9.08 -2.87 -4.58
CA TRP A 106 -8.17 -3.19 -5.69
C TRP A 106 -6.73 -3.00 -5.25
N ILE A 107 -5.97 -4.09 -5.18
CA ILE A 107 -4.55 -4.11 -4.81
C ILE A 107 -3.73 -4.55 -6.03
N GLU A 108 -2.89 -3.65 -6.53
CA GLU A 108 -1.95 -3.94 -7.62
C GLU A 108 -0.77 -4.76 -7.09
N LEU A 109 -0.58 -5.97 -7.59
CA LEU A 109 0.54 -6.85 -7.24
C LEU A 109 1.73 -6.62 -8.18
N SER A 110 1.42 -6.33 -9.45
CA SER A 110 2.37 -5.97 -10.50
C SER A 110 1.65 -5.13 -11.56
N PRO A 111 2.36 -4.58 -12.58
CA PRO A 111 1.70 -3.86 -13.68
C PRO A 111 0.60 -4.65 -14.38
N ASP A 112 0.70 -5.98 -14.41
CA ASP A 112 -0.21 -6.86 -15.16
C ASP A 112 -1.20 -7.63 -14.30
N TYR A 113 -0.95 -7.76 -12.98
CA TYR A 113 -1.73 -8.60 -12.08
C TYR A 113 -2.20 -7.85 -10.85
N SER A 114 -3.44 -8.12 -10.44
CA SER A 114 -4.03 -7.53 -9.24
C SER A 114 -4.77 -8.57 -8.40
N LEU A 115 -4.91 -8.26 -7.12
CA LEU A 115 -5.86 -8.86 -6.21
C LEU A 115 -7.03 -7.89 -6.04
N VAL A 116 -8.24 -8.40 -6.13
CA VAL A 116 -9.46 -7.58 -6.01
C VAL A 116 -10.46 -8.23 -5.06
N GLU A 117 -11.22 -7.39 -4.38
CA GLU A 117 -12.38 -7.78 -3.61
C GLU A 117 -13.64 -7.38 -4.40
N ILE A 118 -14.51 -8.33 -4.68
CA ILE A 118 -15.77 -8.06 -5.37
C ILE A 118 -16.95 -8.54 -4.54
N GLU A 119 -18.02 -7.77 -4.55
CA GLU A 119 -19.34 -8.29 -4.12
C GLU A 119 -19.76 -9.42 -5.06
N ILE A 120 -20.44 -10.42 -4.52
CA ILE A 120 -20.90 -11.55 -5.33
C ILE A 120 -21.84 -11.05 -6.44
N PRO A 121 -21.53 -11.31 -7.72
CA PRO A 121 -22.46 -11.06 -8.80
C PRO A 121 -23.78 -11.82 -8.60
N ASP A 122 -24.93 -11.21 -8.94
CA ASP A 122 -26.23 -11.83 -8.75
C ASP A 122 -26.34 -13.21 -9.39
N GLU A 123 -25.68 -13.40 -10.52
CA GLU A 123 -25.64 -14.68 -11.25
C GLU A 123 -24.83 -15.79 -10.55
N TRP A 124 -23.98 -15.45 -9.57
CA TRP A 124 -23.22 -16.42 -8.77
C TRP A 124 -23.94 -16.83 -7.49
N ILE A 125 -24.97 -16.08 -7.08
CA ILE A 125 -25.74 -16.38 -5.88
C ILE A 125 -26.38 -17.77 -5.98
N GLY A 126 -26.17 -18.60 -4.95
CA GLY A 126 -26.66 -19.97 -4.88
C GLY A 126 -25.83 -20.98 -5.69
N LYS A 127 -24.86 -20.55 -6.51
CA LYS A 127 -23.96 -21.45 -7.24
C LYS A 127 -22.73 -21.77 -6.40
N ARG A 128 -22.14 -22.93 -6.64
CA ARG A 128 -20.90 -23.36 -5.98
C ARG A 128 -19.71 -22.94 -6.84
N LEU A 129 -18.55 -22.72 -6.21
CA LEU A 129 -17.32 -22.34 -6.93
C LEU A 129 -16.97 -23.34 -8.04
N VAL A 130 -17.16 -24.65 -7.79
CA VAL A 130 -16.91 -25.70 -8.78
C VAL A 130 -17.81 -25.60 -10.00
N ASP A 131 -19.03 -25.12 -9.86
CA ASP A 131 -19.99 -24.99 -10.97
C ASP A 131 -19.70 -23.76 -11.83
N LEU A 132 -19.10 -22.74 -11.27
CA LEU A 132 -18.79 -21.47 -11.93
C LEU A 132 -17.59 -21.55 -12.87
N GLN A 133 -16.66 -22.49 -12.63
CA GLN A 133 -15.44 -22.69 -13.45
C GLN A 133 -14.68 -21.40 -13.71
N ILE A 134 -14.56 -20.52 -12.70
CA ILE A 134 -14.00 -19.16 -12.81
C ILE A 134 -12.59 -19.18 -13.39
N ARG A 135 -11.78 -20.13 -12.94
CA ARG A 135 -10.41 -20.28 -13.42
C ARG A 135 -10.33 -20.64 -14.90
N GLU A 136 -11.20 -21.51 -15.36
CA GLU A 136 -11.22 -21.98 -16.76
C GLU A 136 -11.80 -20.93 -17.69
N LYS A 137 -12.87 -20.25 -17.26
CA LYS A 137 -13.57 -19.24 -18.07
C LYS A 137 -12.81 -17.92 -18.17
N TYR A 138 -12.23 -17.47 -17.05
CA TYR A 138 -11.66 -16.12 -16.96
C TYR A 138 -10.17 -16.09 -16.68
N GLY A 139 -9.53 -17.21 -16.32
CA GLY A 139 -8.13 -17.25 -15.90
C GLY A 139 -7.90 -16.59 -14.53
N ILE A 140 -8.95 -16.49 -13.71
CA ILE A 140 -8.95 -15.84 -12.38
C ILE A 140 -9.01 -16.92 -11.30
N ASN A 141 -8.24 -16.73 -10.22
CA ASN A 141 -8.30 -17.61 -9.06
C ASN A 141 -9.08 -16.94 -7.92
N VAL A 142 -9.94 -17.69 -7.27
CA VAL A 142 -10.56 -17.30 -6.00
C VAL A 142 -9.59 -17.70 -4.90
N VAL A 143 -9.16 -16.73 -4.09
CA VAL A 143 -8.15 -16.94 -3.05
C VAL A 143 -8.70 -16.78 -1.64
N GLY A 144 -9.90 -16.24 -1.50
CA GLY A 144 -10.55 -16.05 -0.22
C GLY A 144 -11.98 -15.52 -0.35
N THR A 145 -12.64 -15.46 0.77
CA THR A 145 -13.96 -14.84 0.92
C THR A 145 -13.97 -13.96 2.17
N ILE A 146 -14.83 -12.94 2.19
CA ILE A 146 -15.06 -12.10 3.36
C ILE A 146 -16.55 -12.16 3.69
N GLU A 147 -16.88 -12.57 4.91
CA GLU A 147 -18.24 -12.59 5.42
C GLU A 147 -18.29 -11.87 6.76
N ASN A 148 -19.13 -10.83 6.89
CA ASN A 148 -19.23 -10.00 8.10
C ASN A 148 -17.87 -9.41 8.55
N GLY A 149 -17.00 -9.04 7.61
CA GLY A 149 -15.68 -8.49 7.89
C GLY A 149 -14.60 -9.52 8.29
N VAL A 150 -14.95 -10.81 8.30
CA VAL A 150 -14.01 -11.91 8.59
C VAL A 150 -13.51 -12.52 7.29
N VAL A 151 -12.20 -12.55 7.11
CA VAL A 151 -11.54 -13.16 5.95
C VAL A 151 -11.41 -14.66 6.17
N ASP A 152 -11.82 -15.46 5.19
CA ASP A 152 -11.59 -16.90 5.13
C ASP A 152 -10.85 -17.27 3.84
N VAL A 153 -9.67 -17.85 3.97
CA VAL A 153 -8.86 -18.33 2.84
C VAL A 153 -8.98 -19.85 2.64
N THR A 154 -9.72 -20.52 3.54
CA THR A 154 -9.99 -21.98 3.45
C THR A 154 -11.31 -22.19 2.70
N ILE A 155 -11.30 -21.89 1.41
CA ILE A 155 -12.52 -21.91 0.59
C ILE A 155 -13.04 -23.33 0.45
N ASN A 156 -14.30 -23.55 0.84
CA ASN A 156 -15.00 -24.77 0.51
C ASN A 156 -15.64 -24.65 -0.89
N PRO A 157 -15.11 -25.30 -1.93
CA PRO A 157 -15.58 -25.14 -3.30
C PRO A 157 -16.99 -25.71 -3.54
N GLN A 158 -17.54 -26.47 -2.58
CA GLN A 158 -18.88 -27.03 -2.62
C GLN A 158 -19.93 -26.16 -1.90
N ARG A 159 -19.50 -25.14 -1.14
CA ARG A 159 -20.40 -24.20 -0.46
C ARG A 159 -21.01 -23.24 -1.48
N PRO A 160 -22.35 -23.12 -1.58
CA PRO A 160 -22.98 -22.10 -2.43
C PRO A 160 -22.65 -20.68 -1.94
N PHE A 161 -22.45 -19.78 -2.86
CA PHE A 161 -22.26 -18.37 -2.56
C PHE A 161 -23.56 -17.72 -2.09
N ASN A 162 -23.47 -16.84 -1.09
CA ASN A 162 -24.58 -16.04 -0.59
C ASN A 162 -24.40 -14.57 -0.96
N LYS A 163 -25.48 -13.78 -0.93
CA LYS A 163 -25.49 -12.38 -1.36
C LYS A 163 -24.58 -11.44 -0.54
N ASN A 164 -24.29 -11.79 0.71
CA ASN A 164 -23.52 -10.92 1.61
C ASN A 164 -22.02 -11.25 1.61
N LEU A 165 -21.60 -12.12 0.71
CA LEU A 165 -20.22 -12.57 0.60
C LEU A 165 -19.45 -11.64 -0.33
N ILE A 166 -18.25 -11.24 0.07
CA ILE A 166 -17.25 -10.64 -0.81
C ILE A 166 -16.26 -11.73 -1.19
N VAL A 167 -15.89 -11.81 -2.45
CA VAL A 167 -14.90 -12.77 -2.95
C VAL A 167 -13.58 -12.06 -3.22
N ILE A 168 -12.49 -12.66 -2.77
CA ILE A 168 -11.14 -12.19 -3.05
C ILE A 168 -10.62 -12.96 -4.26
N LEU A 169 -10.29 -12.23 -5.32
CA LEU A 169 -9.84 -12.76 -6.59
C LEU A 169 -8.42 -12.31 -6.92
N ILE A 170 -7.66 -13.17 -7.58
CA ILE A 170 -6.37 -12.82 -8.17
C ILE A 170 -6.35 -13.19 -9.65
N GLY A 171 -5.90 -12.26 -10.50
CA GLY A 171 -5.84 -12.49 -11.94
C GLY A 171 -5.15 -11.36 -12.68
N SER A 172 -5.03 -11.52 -14.03
CA SER A 172 -4.53 -10.42 -14.85
C SER A 172 -5.55 -9.27 -14.86
N ASN A 173 -5.04 -8.04 -15.01
CA ASN A 173 -5.88 -6.85 -15.07
C ASN A 173 -6.93 -6.94 -16.20
N GLU A 174 -6.57 -7.55 -17.33
CA GLU A 174 -7.50 -7.78 -18.45
C GLU A 174 -8.62 -8.77 -18.09
N ALA A 175 -8.29 -9.88 -17.42
CA ALA A 175 -9.24 -10.88 -16.99
C ALA A 175 -10.24 -10.32 -15.97
N LEU A 176 -9.73 -9.57 -14.99
CA LEU A 176 -10.55 -8.90 -13.97
C LEU A 176 -11.49 -7.84 -14.57
N GLN A 177 -11.05 -7.11 -15.62
CA GLN A 177 -11.91 -6.16 -16.31
C GLN A 177 -13.02 -6.83 -17.14
N LYS A 178 -12.79 -8.05 -17.68
CA LYS A 178 -13.84 -8.81 -18.38
C LYS A 178 -14.95 -9.24 -17.42
N LEU A 179 -14.58 -9.70 -16.24
CA LEU A 179 -15.53 -10.08 -15.19
C LEU A 179 -16.47 -8.91 -14.79
N LYS A 180 -16.04 -7.67 -14.95
CA LYS A 180 -16.84 -6.47 -14.67
C LYS A 180 -17.97 -6.21 -15.68
N LYS A 181 -17.86 -6.73 -16.89
CA LYS A 181 -18.78 -6.41 -18.00
C LYS A 181 -19.95 -7.39 -18.14
N GLU A 182 -19.91 -8.46 -17.40
CA GLU A 182 -21.02 -9.42 -17.24
C GLU A 182 -21.83 -9.10 -15.99
#